data_7fe4732155c8594a932d347cafb7b7b8
#
_entry.id   7fe4732155c8594a932d347cafb7b7b8
#
_cell.length_a   1.000
_cell.length_b   1.000
_cell.length_c   1.000
_cell.angle_alpha   90.00
_cell.angle_beta   90.00
_cell.angle_gamma   90.00
#
_symmetry.space_group_name_H-M   'P 1'
#
loop_
_entity.id
_entity.type
_entity.pdbx_description
1 polymer ?
#
loop_
_entity_poly.entity_id
_entity_poly.type
_entity_poly.pdbx_seq_one_letter_code
_entity_poly.pdbx_strand_id
1 'polypeptide(L)' 'MQANYKKLWKLLIDKDMKKTDLLTVAGISTNILAKMNKGEYISMDSLNKICKALSVDVGDIVVINDLSEKDHS' A
#
# COMPACT_ATOMS: atom_id res chain seq x y z
N MET A 1 5.17 -10.75 11.03
CA MET A 1 4.17 -10.56 9.99
C MET A 1 4.18 -9.12 9.52
N GLN A 2 4.45 -8.89 8.25
CA GLN A 2 4.57 -7.53 7.71
C GLN A 2 3.98 -7.44 6.32
N ALA A 3 3.46 -6.27 6.03
CA ALA A 3 3.03 -5.93 4.68
C ALA A 3 4.17 -5.19 3.98
N ASN A 4 4.33 -5.43 2.69
CA ASN A 4 5.35 -4.77 1.89
C ASN A 4 4.65 -3.91 0.84
N TYR A 5 4.88 -2.61 0.91
CA TYR A 5 4.24 -1.65 0.01
C TYR A 5 5.18 -1.11 -1.06
N LYS A 6 6.28 -1.79 -1.31
CA LYS A 6 7.25 -1.32 -2.31
C LYS A 6 6.63 -1.15 -3.69
N LYS A 7 5.72 -2.05 -4.06
CA LYS A 7 5.02 -1.92 -5.35
C LYS A 7 4.25 -0.62 -5.43
N LEU A 8 3.60 -0.24 -4.34
CA LEU A 8 2.86 1.01 -4.28
C LEU A 8 3.80 2.20 -4.42
N TRP A 9 4.92 2.17 -3.70
CA TRP A 9 5.87 3.28 -3.77
C TRP A 9 6.44 3.44 -5.18
N LYS A 10 6.73 2.34 -5.85
CA LYS A 10 7.20 2.38 -7.24
C LYS A 10 6.13 2.92 -8.17
N LEU A 11 4.88 2.52 -7.95
CA LEU A 11 3.76 3.00 -8.75
C LEU A 11 3.60 4.52 -8.60
N LEU A 12 3.74 5.03 -7.40
CA LEU A 12 3.66 6.47 -7.16
C LEU A 12 4.78 7.21 -7.91
N ILE A 13 5.98 6.66 -7.89
CA ILE A 13 7.11 7.25 -8.62
C ILE A 13 6.80 7.28 -10.12
N ASP A 14 6.27 6.18 -10.65
CA ASP A 14 5.91 6.10 -12.06
C ASP A 14 4.83 7.11 -12.44
N LYS A 15 3.96 7.45 -11.51
CA LYS A 15 2.90 8.44 -11.71
C LYS A 15 3.34 9.85 -11.33
N ASP A 16 4.60 10.01 -10.96
CA ASP A 16 5.15 11.30 -10.54
C ASP A 16 4.39 11.88 -9.34
N MET A 17 4.05 11.00 -8.39
CA MET A 17 3.31 11.37 -7.18
C MET A 17 4.17 11.14 -5.94
N LYS A 18 3.88 11.91 -4.90
CA LYS A 18 4.50 11.73 -3.59
C LYS A 18 3.59 10.89 -2.71
N LYS A 19 4.16 10.30 -1.66
CA LYS A 19 3.35 9.53 -0.70
C LYS A 19 2.25 10.37 -0.09
N THR A 20 2.53 11.63 0.19
CA THR A 20 1.55 12.54 0.78
C THR A 20 0.38 12.83 -0.16
N ASP A 21 0.57 12.65 -1.46
CA ASP A 21 -0.52 12.84 -2.42
C ASP A 21 -1.64 11.83 -2.20
N LEU A 22 -1.32 10.67 -1.61
CA LEU A 22 -2.34 9.67 -1.27
C LEU A 22 -3.35 10.20 -0.27
N LEU A 23 -2.96 11.12 0.59
CA LEU A 23 -3.87 11.69 1.57
C LEU A 23 -5.03 12.40 0.88
N THR A 24 -4.73 13.03 -0.24
CA THR A 24 -5.74 13.76 -1.01
C THR A 24 -6.46 12.86 -2.00
N VAL A 25 -5.71 12.13 -2.84
CA VAL A 25 -6.32 11.37 -3.93
C VAL A 25 -7.07 10.13 -3.46
N ALA A 26 -6.58 9.47 -2.41
CA ALA A 26 -7.23 8.29 -1.86
C ALA A 26 -8.09 8.59 -0.64
N GLY A 27 -7.92 9.75 -0.05
CA GLY A 27 -8.68 10.13 1.14
C GLY A 27 -8.31 9.34 2.38
N ILE A 28 -7.05 8.93 2.51
CA ILE A 28 -6.58 8.24 3.70
C ILE A 28 -5.98 9.23 4.69
N SER A 29 -5.89 8.83 5.96
CA SER A 29 -5.36 9.69 7.01
C SER A 29 -3.83 9.60 7.09
N THR A 30 -3.23 10.57 7.79
CA THR A 30 -1.79 10.53 8.05
C THR A 30 -1.41 9.32 8.89
N ASN A 31 -2.29 8.89 9.79
CA ASN A 31 -2.05 7.69 10.59
C ASN A 31 -1.92 6.45 9.72
N ILE A 32 -2.78 6.33 8.71
CA ILE A 32 -2.74 5.20 7.78
C ILE A 32 -1.43 5.23 7.00
N LEU A 33 -1.05 6.39 6.50
CA LEU A 33 0.22 6.52 5.77
C LEU A 33 1.41 6.16 6.65
N ALA A 34 1.39 6.59 7.92
CA ALA A 34 2.45 6.27 8.86
C ALA A 34 2.56 4.76 9.09
N LYS A 35 1.43 4.06 9.19
CA LYS A 35 1.43 2.61 9.33
C LYS A 35 2.03 1.94 8.10
N MET A 36 1.70 2.41 6.93
CA MET A 36 2.23 1.88 5.69
C MET A 36 3.75 2.06 5.61
N ASN A 37 4.25 3.19 6.06
CA ASN A 37 5.69 3.44 6.09
C ASN A 37 6.42 2.49 7.02
N LYS A 38 5.73 1.97 8.04
CA LYS A 38 6.29 1.00 8.97
C LYS A 38 6.11 -0.44 8.53
N GLY A 39 5.41 -0.67 7.43
CA GLY A 39 5.11 -2.00 6.96
C GLY A 39 3.98 -2.67 7.74
N GLU A 40 3.15 -1.90 8.39
CA GLU A 40 2.00 -2.43 9.13
C GLU A 40 0.81 -2.61 8.21
N TYR A 41 -0.09 -3.51 8.61
CA TYR A 41 -1.33 -3.72 7.88
C TYR A 41 -2.28 -2.55 8.07
N ILE A 42 -3.04 -2.26 7.03
CA ILE A 42 -4.11 -1.27 7.09
C ILE A 42 -5.41 -1.98 6.72
N SER A 43 -6.54 -1.33 6.99
CA SER A 43 -7.84 -1.94 6.73
C SER A 43 -8.07 -2.14 5.23
N MET A 44 -8.93 -3.11 4.89
CA MET A 44 -9.31 -3.33 3.50
C MET A 44 -10.00 -2.11 2.91
N ASP A 45 -10.74 -1.38 3.73
CA ASP A 45 -11.38 -0.16 3.28
C ASP A 45 -10.35 0.86 2.81
N SER A 46 -9.27 1.01 3.57
CA SER A 46 -8.18 1.92 3.19
C SER A 46 -7.49 1.45 1.92
N LEU A 47 -7.20 0.14 1.83
CA LEU A 47 -6.60 -0.43 0.63
C LEU A 47 -7.49 -0.20 -0.58
N ASN A 48 -8.80 -0.39 -0.42
CA ASN A 48 -9.74 -0.18 -1.50
C ASN A 48 -9.75 1.26 -1.99
N LYS A 49 -9.66 2.21 -1.07
CA LYS A 49 -9.59 3.63 -1.44
C LYS A 49 -8.36 3.93 -2.27
N ILE A 50 -7.23 3.36 -1.90
CA ILE A 50 -5.98 3.54 -2.65
C ILE A 50 -6.09 2.90 -4.02
N CYS A 51 -6.62 1.68 -4.08
CA CYS A 51 -6.79 0.96 -5.35
C CYS A 51 -7.67 1.74 -6.31
N LYS A 52 -8.78 2.27 -5.83
CA LYS A 52 -9.68 3.05 -6.67
C LYS A 52 -9.02 4.33 -7.16
N ALA A 53 -8.29 5.00 -6.29
CA ALA A 53 -7.63 6.25 -6.65
C ALA A 53 -6.57 6.04 -7.73
N LEU A 54 -5.90 4.90 -7.72
CA LEU A 54 -4.81 4.60 -8.65
C LEU A 54 -5.23 3.64 -9.77
N SER A 55 -6.47 3.17 -9.76
CA SER A 55 -7.01 2.23 -10.75
C SER A 55 -6.21 0.94 -10.83
N VAL A 56 -5.90 0.36 -9.69
CA VAL A 56 -5.14 -0.89 -9.59
C VAL A 56 -5.80 -1.83 -8.59
N ASP A 57 -5.33 -3.07 -8.55
CA ASP A 57 -5.79 -4.08 -7.60
C ASP A 57 -4.90 -4.12 -6.37
N VAL A 58 -5.40 -4.73 -5.30
CA VAL A 58 -4.65 -4.85 -4.05
C VAL A 58 -3.30 -5.52 -4.27
N GLY A 59 -3.25 -6.56 -5.08
CA GLY A 59 -2.01 -7.27 -5.39
C GLY A 59 -0.96 -6.41 -6.09
N ASP A 60 -1.38 -5.29 -6.67
CA ASP A 60 -0.46 -4.37 -7.33
C ASP A 60 0.22 -3.42 -6.37
N ILE A 61 -0.27 -3.31 -5.13
CA ILE A 61 0.24 -2.33 -4.17
C ILE A 61 0.78 -2.94 -2.89
N VAL A 62 0.42 -4.17 -2.55
CA VAL A 62 0.86 -4.78 -1.30
C VAL A 62 1.24 -6.24 -1.49
N VAL A 63 2.31 -6.65 -0.80
CA VAL A 63 2.73 -8.04 -0.73
C VAL A 63 2.82 -8.42 0.74
N ILE A 64 2.31 -9.60 1.08
CA ILE A 64 2.36 -10.10 2.45
C ILE A 64 3.57 -11.01 2.56
N ASN A 65 4.59 -10.55 3.25
CA ASN A 65 5.87 -11.25 3.32
C ASN A 65 5.80 -12.63 3.96
N ASP A 66 4.90 -12.80 4.91
CA ASP A 66 4.77 -14.07 5.61
C ASP A 66 4.43 -15.24 4.68
N LEU A 67 3.69 -14.96 3.63
CA LEU A 67 3.32 -16.00 2.68
C LEU A 67 4.53 -16.55 1.96
N SER A 68 5.51 -15.70 1.68
CA SER A 68 6.75 -16.11 1.03
C SER A 68 7.53 -17.08 1.87
N GLU A 69 7.55 -16.89 3.18
CA GLU A 69 8.26 -17.76 4.08
C GLU A 69 7.65 -19.14 4.13
N LYS A 70 6.34 -19.23 4.09
CA LYS A 70 5.64 -20.50 4.16
C LYS A 70 5.87 -21.36 2.92
N ASP A 71 6.13 -20.74 1.81
CA ASP A 71 6.35 -21.46 0.58
C ASP A 71 7.58 -22.33 0.62
N HIS A 72 8.47 -22.11 1.56
CA HIS A 72 9.69 -22.88 1.70
C HIS A 72 9.52 -24.18 2.47
N SER A 73 8.43 -24.32 3.15
CA SER A 73 8.21 -25.51 3.98
C SER A 73 7.62 -26.66 3.21
#